data_77fbbd26320873002ae8cdaff69b85f7
#
_entry.id   77fbbd26320873002ae8cdaff69b85f7
#
_cell.length_a   1.000
_cell.length_b   1.000
_cell.length_c   1.000
_cell.angle_alpha   90.00
_cell.angle_beta   90.00
_cell.angle_gamma   90.00
#
_symmetry.space_group_name_H-M   'P 1'
#
loop_
_entity.id
_entity.type
_entity.pdbx_description
1 polymer ?
#
loop_
_entity_poly.entity_id
_entity_poly.type
_entity_poly.pdbx_seq_one_letter_code
_entity_poly.pdbx_strand_id
1 'polypeptide(L)'
;MKRAVAVLLLLTLLLGGRAQADGKPEEAGPEAADRLVLRYADQFTVAYDASGCALVTVGGEERFLVVPEGAEAPAESDIPVLRAPLQRLYIASSSAMDPFVRLHALPAVRLTGTRRDDWTLPEVQQRMDEGELLYAGKYAAPDYELLLSEGVSLAVENTMIWHSPEVKEQLEALGIPVLVERSSYERHPLGRLEWIKLYGLLTGRLQEAEAFFDSQAAMAERVMAQESTGRTAAFFSISLNGAVRVRAPEDYVARSIELAGGTYVPRIPAEDGAGARATMNLQPESFYAGARDADVLLYNAAIGGAPGSMDELLQKGEWLADFRAVRSGEVRCTEADLFQQSSGIAGLIDEIHQILSGTADEDALQYFHRLS
;
A
#
# COMPACT_ATOMS: atom_id res chain seq x y z
N MET A 1 65.03 33.18 -19.63
CA MET A 1 65.14 33.25 -21.08
C MET A 1 63.77 32.94 -21.66
N LYS A 2 63.00 33.99 -21.97
CA LYS A 2 62.66 34.49 -23.30
C LYS A 2 62.19 33.34 -24.21
N ARG A 3 60.95 33.25 -24.70
CA ARG A 3 60.25 34.17 -25.61
C ARG A 3 58.75 33.90 -25.66
N ALA A 4 57.97 34.96 -25.67
CA ALA A 4 56.60 35.10 -26.15
C ALA A 4 56.54 35.14 -27.69
N VAL A 5 55.42 34.75 -28.29
CA VAL A 5 54.84 35.22 -29.57
C VAL A 5 53.39 34.74 -29.56
N ALA A 6 52.34 35.47 -29.39
CA ALA A 6 51.65 36.50 -30.18
C ALA A 6 50.79 35.89 -31.35
N VAL A 7 49.49 35.91 -31.18
CA VAL A 7 48.40 36.46 -32.04
C VAL A 7 48.39 36.05 -33.49
N LEU A 8 47.27 35.47 -33.92
CA LEU A 8 46.52 35.97 -35.11
C LEU A 8 45.03 35.50 -35.11
N LEU A 9 44.15 36.48 -35.02
CA LEU A 9 42.75 36.36 -35.42
C LEU A 9 42.66 36.13 -36.96
N LEU A 10 41.82 35.23 -37.40
CA LEU A 10 41.25 35.26 -38.75
C LEU A 10 39.77 34.94 -38.71
N LEU A 11 38.95 35.96 -38.90
CA LEU A 11 37.55 35.89 -39.32
C LEU A 11 37.49 35.34 -40.71
N THR A 12 36.76 34.28 -40.94
CA THR A 12 36.19 33.98 -42.25
C THR A 12 34.73 33.61 -42.09
N LEU A 13 33.87 34.56 -42.48
CA LEU A 13 32.50 34.27 -42.86
C LEU A 13 32.51 33.41 -44.15
N LEU A 14 31.81 32.29 -44.12
CA LEU A 14 31.30 31.67 -45.36
C LEU A 14 29.91 31.14 -45.10
N LEU A 15 29.03 31.66 -45.96
CA LEU A 15 27.62 31.29 -46.11
C LEU A 15 27.44 29.83 -46.53
N GLY A 16 26.35 29.26 -46.14
CA GLY A 16 25.57 28.37 -46.98
C GLY A 16 25.71 26.90 -46.71
N GLY A 17 24.64 26.31 -46.25
CA GLY A 17 24.45 24.89 -46.25
C GLY A 17 23.41 24.46 -45.22
N ARG A 18 22.14 24.76 -45.54
CA ARG A 18 21.00 24.15 -44.83
C ARG A 18 20.97 22.66 -45.19
N ALA A 19 21.59 21.84 -44.40
CA ALA A 19 21.35 20.40 -44.42
C ALA A 19 19.99 20.18 -43.76
N GLN A 20 19.01 19.87 -44.56
CA GLN A 20 17.71 19.37 -44.17
C GLN A 20 17.98 17.94 -43.62
N ALA A 21 18.03 17.80 -42.31
CA ALA A 21 17.94 16.52 -41.68
C ALA A 21 16.49 16.03 -41.89
N ASP A 22 16.33 15.01 -42.70
CA ASP A 22 15.12 14.19 -42.72
C ASP A 22 14.96 13.55 -41.33
N GLY A 23 14.36 14.33 -40.42
CA GLY A 23 13.76 13.83 -39.22
C GLY A 23 12.54 13.03 -39.66
N LYS A 24 12.63 11.69 -39.52
CA LYS A 24 11.40 10.89 -39.39
C LYS A 24 10.47 11.63 -38.46
N PRO A 25 9.17 11.72 -38.75
CA PRO A 25 8.22 12.19 -37.75
C PRO A 25 8.38 11.28 -36.54
N GLU A 26 8.77 11.85 -35.44
CA GLU A 26 8.56 11.26 -34.13
C GLU A 26 7.08 10.91 -34.11
N GLU A 27 6.73 9.63 -34.06
CA GLU A 27 5.35 9.19 -33.94
C GLU A 27 4.81 9.95 -32.76
N ALA A 28 3.89 10.86 -33.00
CA ALA A 28 3.14 11.54 -31.97
C ALA A 28 2.56 10.44 -31.09
N GLY A 29 3.07 10.31 -29.87
CA GLY A 29 2.50 9.41 -28.88
C GLY A 29 1.01 9.72 -28.80
N PRO A 30 0.15 8.73 -28.47
CA PRO A 30 -1.29 8.89 -28.53
C PRO A 30 -1.69 10.21 -27.89
N GLU A 31 -2.46 11.03 -28.64
CA GLU A 31 -3.09 12.26 -28.16
C GLU A 31 -3.58 12.02 -26.75
N ALA A 32 -3.31 12.94 -25.84
CA ALA A 32 -3.46 12.84 -24.40
C ALA A 32 -4.60 11.89 -24.03
N ALA A 33 -4.26 10.60 -23.90
CA ALA A 33 -5.22 9.57 -23.52
C ALA A 33 -5.86 10.03 -22.21
N ASP A 34 -7.19 9.98 -22.14
CA ASP A 34 -7.89 10.26 -20.91
C ASP A 34 -7.33 9.34 -19.82
N ARG A 35 -7.01 9.90 -18.67
CA ARG A 35 -6.34 9.15 -17.61
C ARG A 35 -7.18 9.16 -16.36
N LEU A 36 -7.20 8.03 -15.66
CA LEU A 36 -7.70 8.02 -14.30
C LEU A 36 -6.83 8.97 -13.46
N VAL A 37 -7.48 9.94 -12.83
CA VAL A 37 -6.79 10.91 -11.97
C VAL A 37 -6.41 10.24 -10.65
N LEU A 38 -5.09 10.10 -10.43
CA LEU A 38 -4.50 9.67 -9.18
C LEU A 38 -3.86 10.86 -8.50
N ARG A 39 -4.22 11.07 -7.22
CA ARG A 39 -3.76 12.22 -6.43
C ARG A 39 -2.54 11.91 -5.59
N TYR A 40 -2.41 10.67 -5.16
CA TYR A 40 -1.40 10.22 -4.20
C TYR A 40 -0.70 8.93 -4.63
N ALA A 41 -1.39 8.04 -5.35
CA ALA A 41 -0.81 6.78 -5.79
C ALA A 41 0.22 7.01 -6.91
N ASP A 42 1.38 6.34 -6.79
CA ASP A 42 2.46 6.38 -7.77
C ASP A 42 2.88 5.00 -8.27
N GLN A 43 2.32 3.91 -7.71
CA GLN A 43 2.66 2.55 -8.06
C GLN A 43 1.79 1.96 -9.18
N PHE A 44 0.76 2.66 -9.63
CA PHE A 44 0.00 2.27 -10.83
C PHE A 44 -0.47 3.48 -11.63
N THR A 45 -0.78 3.27 -12.90
CA THR A 45 -1.41 4.27 -13.77
C THR A 45 -2.47 3.60 -14.62
N VAL A 46 -3.46 4.38 -15.05
CA VAL A 46 -4.54 3.94 -15.95
C VAL A 46 -4.70 4.98 -17.06
N ALA A 47 -4.60 4.55 -18.31
CA ALA A 47 -4.81 5.38 -19.49
C ALA A 47 -5.91 4.76 -20.36
N TYR A 48 -6.87 5.57 -20.79
CA TYR A 48 -7.99 5.12 -21.62
C TYR A 48 -7.71 5.37 -23.08
N ASP A 49 -8.08 4.43 -23.93
CA ASP A 49 -8.12 4.63 -25.37
C ASP A 49 -9.47 5.18 -25.83
N ALA A 50 -9.59 5.47 -27.12
CA ALA A 50 -10.83 6.00 -27.72
C ALA A 50 -12.02 5.01 -27.67
N SER A 51 -11.78 3.71 -27.43
CA SER A 51 -12.81 2.70 -27.28
C SER A 51 -13.28 2.56 -25.83
N GLY A 52 -12.64 3.26 -24.90
CA GLY A 52 -12.89 3.16 -23.46
C GLY A 52 -12.15 1.99 -22.80
N CYS A 53 -11.29 1.27 -23.51
CA CYS A 53 -10.41 0.29 -22.91
C CYS A 53 -9.34 0.99 -22.08
N ALA A 54 -9.00 0.40 -20.92
CA ALA A 54 -8.05 0.96 -19.98
C ALA A 54 -6.74 0.18 -20.00
N LEU A 55 -5.63 0.85 -20.33
CA LEU A 55 -4.29 0.32 -20.12
C LEU A 55 -3.89 0.59 -18.68
N VAL A 56 -3.86 -0.45 -17.87
CA VAL A 56 -3.35 -0.42 -16.50
C VAL A 56 -1.86 -0.77 -16.53
N THR A 57 -1.03 0.03 -15.87
CA THR A 57 0.39 -0.27 -15.67
C THR A 57 0.69 -0.25 -14.17
N VAL A 58 1.26 -1.32 -13.64
CA VAL A 58 1.62 -1.48 -12.23
C VAL A 58 3.14 -1.56 -12.10
N GLY A 59 3.70 -0.77 -11.18
CA GLY A 59 5.15 -0.72 -10.93
C GLY A 59 5.99 -0.28 -12.12
N GLY A 60 5.35 0.32 -13.15
CA GLY A 60 6.01 0.73 -14.38
C GLY A 60 6.29 -0.38 -15.39
N GLU A 61 6.03 -1.64 -15.05
CA GLU A 61 6.43 -2.81 -15.86
C GLU A 61 5.24 -3.73 -16.18
N GLU A 62 4.41 -4.09 -15.21
CA GLU A 62 3.29 -5.00 -15.41
C GLU A 62 2.13 -4.26 -16.09
N ARG A 63 1.64 -4.80 -17.20
CA ARG A 63 0.63 -4.14 -18.03
C ARG A 63 -0.57 -5.05 -18.26
N PHE A 64 -1.77 -4.48 -18.16
CA PHE A 64 -3.03 -5.16 -18.42
C PHE A 64 -3.94 -4.28 -19.28
N LEU A 65 -4.63 -4.87 -20.23
CA LEU A 65 -5.68 -4.20 -20.96
C LEU A 65 -7.04 -4.55 -20.34
N VAL A 66 -7.67 -3.59 -19.70
CA VAL A 66 -9.02 -3.77 -19.12
C VAL A 66 -10.04 -3.32 -20.16
N VAL A 67 -10.85 -4.26 -20.61
CA VAL A 67 -11.91 -4.04 -21.61
C VAL A 67 -13.23 -3.94 -20.88
N PRO A 68 -13.93 -2.80 -20.95
CA PRO A 68 -15.22 -2.64 -20.28
C PRO A 68 -16.32 -3.48 -20.96
N GLU A 69 -17.42 -3.69 -20.24
CA GLU A 69 -18.57 -4.43 -20.75
C GLU A 69 -19.11 -3.79 -22.05
N GLY A 70 -19.35 -4.60 -23.06
CA GLY A 70 -19.84 -4.17 -24.35
C GLY A 70 -18.78 -3.63 -25.32
N ALA A 71 -17.55 -3.46 -24.90
CA ALA A 71 -16.45 -3.10 -25.80
C ALA A 71 -15.80 -4.33 -26.44
N GLU A 72 -15.28 -4.14 -27.66
CA GLU A 72 -14.52 -5.17 -28.35
C GLU A 72 -13.05 -5.17 -27.88
N ALA A 73 -12.57 -6.37 -27.48
CA ALA A 73 -11.14 -6.52 -27.22
C ALA A 73 -10.39 -6.58 -28.56
N PRO A 74 -9.13 -6.07 -28.62
CA PRO A 74 -8.28 -6.24 -29.78
C PRO A 74 -8.13 -7.73 -30.12
N ALA A 75 -8.08 -8.04 -31.42
CA ALA A 75 -7.94 -9.43 -31.89
C ALA A 75 -6.66 -10.11 -31.42
N GLU A 76 -5.60 -9.33 -31.27
CA GLU A 76 -4.29 -9.75 -30.76
C GLU A 76 -3.82 -8.74 -29.70
N SER A 77 -3.20 -9.22 -28.63
CA SER A 77 -2.64 -8.39 -27.58
C SER A 77 -1.41 -9.08 -26.98
N ASP A 78 -0.31 -8.35 -26.88
CA ASP A 78 0.93 -8.82 -26.23
C ASP A 78 0.86 -8.76 -24.70
N ILE A 79 -0.24 -8.23 -24.15
CA ILE A 79 -0.47 -8.13 -22.71
C ILE A 79 -1.80 -8.80 -22.34
N PRO A 80 -1.94 -9.26 -21.07
CA PRO A 80 -3.17 -9.87 -20.61
C PRO A 80 -4.38 -8.96 -20.81
N VAL A 81 -5.47 -9.52 -21.34
CA VAL A 81 -6.75 -8.85 -21.56
C VAL A 81 -7.71 -9.24 -20.45
N LEU A 82 -8.16 -8.26 -19.67
CA LEU A 82 -9.11 -8.43 -18.57
C LEU A 82 -10.47 -7.86 -18.98
N ARG A 83 -11.51 -8.68 -18.99
CA ARG A 83 -12.88 -8.25 -19.36
C ARG A 83 -13.63 -7.85 -18.10
N ALA A 84 -13.74 -6.55 -17.84
CA ALA A 84 -14.51 -6.04 -16.70
C ALA A 84 -16.03 -6.06 -16.97
N PRO A 85 -16.86 -6.28 -15.94
CA PRO A 85 -16.51 -6.52 -14.54
C PRO A 85 -15.94 -7.93 -14.31
N LEU A 86 -14.77 -8.03 -13.70
CA LEU A 86 -14.13 -9.30 -13.39
C LEU A 86 -14.94 -10.07 -12.35
N GLN A 87 -14.92 -11.38 -12.50
CA GLN A 87 -15.50 -12.35 -11.57
C GLN A 87 -14.48 -13.47 -11.31
N ARG A 88 -14.68 -14.23 -10.23
CA ARG A 88 -13.82 -15.37 -9.88
C ARG A 88 -12.35 -14.97 -9.68
N LEU A 89 -12.16 -13.88 -8.93
CA LEU A 89 -10.83 -13.43 -8.54
C LEU A 89 -10.24 -14.38 -7.49
N TYR A 90 -8.92 -14.58 -7.56
CA TYR A 90 -8.12 -15.13 -6.47
C TYR A 90 -7.35 -14.01 -5.79
N ILE A 91 -7.59 -13.80 -4.49
CA ILE A 91 -6.93 -12.76 -3.69
C ILE A 91 -5.97 -13.42 -2.71
N ALA A 92 -4.68 -13.41 -3.02
CA ALA A 92 -3.61 -13.86 -2.14
C ALA A 92 -3.11 -12.75 -1.21
N SER A 93 -3.25 -11.48 -1.63
CA SER A 93 -2.94 -10.31 -0.81
C SER A 93 -4.08 -10.02 0.17
N SER A 94 -3.89 -10.29 1.46
CA SER A 94 -4.94 -10.04 2.47
C SER A 94 -5.32 -8.56 2.58
N SER A 95 -4.37 -7.64 2.36
CA SER A 95 -4.66 -6.20 2.38
C SER A 95 -5.50 -5.72 1.19
N ALA A 96 -5.55 -6.50 0.10
CA ALA A 96 -6.39 -6.18 -1.05
C ALA A 96 -7.87 -6.54 -0.85
N MET A 97 -8.22 -7.31 0.18
CA MET A 97 -9.60 -7.79 0.37
C MET A 97 -10.57 -6.71 0.84
N ASP A 98 -10.16 -5.84 1.76
CA ASP A 98 -11.02 -4.79 2.33
C ASP A 98 -11.60 -3.83 1.26
N PRO A 99 -10.86 -3.37 0.24
CA PRO A 99 -11.45 -2.63 -0.87
C PRO A 99 -12.63 -3.32 -1.55
N PHE A 100 -12.61 -4.65 -1.71
CA PHE A 100 -13.75 -5.39 -2.28
C PHE A 100 -14.94 -5.40 -1.33
N VAL A 101 -14.71 -5.46 -0.01
CA VAL A 101 -15.78 -5.31 1.00
C VAL A 101 -16.39 -3.91 0.90
N ARG A 102 -15.57 -2.87 0.91
CA ARG A 102 -16.01 -1.46 0.84
C ARG A 102 -16.77 -1.11 -0.42
N LEU A 103 -16.41 -1.71 -1.53
CA LEU A 103 -17.08 -1.52 -2.82
C LEU A 103 -18.30 -2.46 -3.02
N HIS A 104 -18.66 -3.27 -2.03
CA HIS A 104 -19.65 -4.33 -2.20
C HIS A 104 -19.35 -5.24 -3.40
N ALA A 105 -18.07 -5.41 -3.73
CA ALA A 105 -17.54 -6.22 -4.84
C ALA A 105 -17.01 -7.58 -4.36
N LEU A 106 -17.16 -7.91 -3.08
CA LEU A 106 -16.74 -9.20 -2.52
C LEU A 106 -17.32 -10.43 -3.26
N PRO A 107 -18.53 -10.38 -3.87
CA PRO A 107 -19.02 -11.47 -4.74
C PRO A 107 -18.15 -11.77 -5.96
N ALA A 108 -17.32 -10.84 -6.43
CA ALA A 108 -16.36 -11.08 -7.51
C ALA A 108 -15.17 -11.94 -7.07
N VAL A 109 -14.90 -12.03 -5.77
CA VAL A 109 -13.80 -12.83 -5.20
C VAL A 109 -14.30 -14.24 -4.93
N ARG A 110 -13.69 -15.24 -5.57
CA ARG A 110 -14.05 -16.65 -5.42
C ARG A 110 -13.08 -17.40 -4.54
N LEU A 111 -11.81 -17.00 -4.54
CA LEU A 111 -10.74 -17.72 -3.88
C LEU A 111 -9.83 -16.75 -3.11
N THR A 112 -9.26 -17.24 -2.01
CA THR A 112 -8.32 -16.46 -1.20
C THR A 112 -7.12 -17.29 -0.76
N GLY A 113 -5.97 -16.62 -0.57
CA GLY A 113 -4.75 -17.20 -0.02
C GLY A 113 -4.69 -17.21 1.51
N THR A 114 -5.71 -16.69 2.19
CA THR A 114 -5.78 -16.56 3.65
C THR A 114 -6.85 -17.49 4.20
N ARG A 115 -6.54 -18.19 5.29
CA ARG A 115 -7.49 -19.12 5.93
C ARG A 115 -8.61 -18.36 6.64
N ARG A 116 -9.75 -19.02 6.81
CA ARG A 116 -10.92 -18.46 7.48
C ARG A 116 -10.59 -17.85 8.85
N ASP A 117 -9.83 -18.56 9.68
CA ASP A 117 -9.53 -18.15 11.06
C ASP A 117 -8.45 -17.04 11.13
N ASP A 118 -7.74 -16.78 10.02
CA ASP A 118 -6.77 -15.70 9.90
C ASP A 118 -7.42 -14.40 9.39
N TRP A 119 -8.72 -14.44 9.01
CA TRP A 119 -9.49 -13.27 8.64
C TRP A 119 -10.12 -12.60 9.86
N THR A 120 -10.08 -11.28 9.88
CA THR A 120 -10.74 -10.42 10.87
C THR A 120 -11.91 -9.63 10.28
N LEU A 121 -12.12 -9.72 8.95
CA LEU A 121 -13.22 -9.11 8.23
C LEU A 121 -14.45 -10.04 8.30
N PRO A 122 -15.55 -9.65 9.02
CA PRO A 122 -16.69 -10.52 9.24
C PRO A 122 -17.38 -10.97 7.94
N GLU A 123 -17.47 -10.08 6.95
CA GLU A 123 -18.10 -10.37 5.65
C GLU A 123 -17.33 -11.45 4.88
N VAL A 124 -15.98 -11.43 5.01
CA VAL A 124 -15.11 -12.43 4.39
C VAL A 124 -15.27 -13.77 5.08
N GLN A 125 -15.27 -13.79 6.42
CA GLN A 125 -15.49 -15.00 7.22
C GLN A 125 -16.83 -15.64 6.90
N GLN A 126 -17.89 -14.83 6.84
CA GLN A 126 -19.24 -15.31 6.53
C GLN A 126 -19.27 -15.99 5.16
N ARG A 127 -18.71 -15.37 4.12
CA ARG A 127 -18.70 -15.99 2.78
C ARG A 127 -17.87 -17.27 2.72
N MET A 128 -16.82 -17.39 3.55
CA MET A 128 -16.08 -18.64 3.67
C MET A 128 -16.91 -19.73 4.37
N ASP A 129 -17.65 -19.38 5.43
CA ASP A 129 -18.53 -20.28 6.15
C ASP A 129 -19.70 -20.79 5.24
N GLU A 130 -20.17 -19.94 4.32
CA GLU A 130 -21.20 -20.26 3.33
C GLU A 130 -20.64 -21.03 2.11
N GLY A 131 -19.34 -21.21 1.98
CA GLY A 131 -18.68 -21.88 0.85
C GLY A 131 -18.66 -21.05 -0.44
N GLU A 132 -18.98 -19.77 -0.35
CA GLU A 132 -18.95 -18.85 -1.49
C GLU A 132 -17.54 -18.30 -1.77
N LEU A 133 -16.68 -18.27 -0.75
CA LEU A 133 -15.26 -17.94 -0.84
C LEU A 133 -14.42 -19.11 -0.33
N LEU A 134 -13.52 -19.63 -1.16
CA LEU A 134 -12.73 -20.81 -0.85
C LEU A 134 -11.27 -20.47 -0.56
N TYR A 135 -10.67 -21.21 0.35
CA TYR A 135 -9.22 -21.15 0.59
C TYR A 135 -8.49 -21.97 -0.48
N ALA A 136 -7.61 -21.35 -1.24
CA ALA A 136 -6.86 -21.97 -2.34
C ALA A 136 -5.35 -22.06 -2.09
N GLY A 137 -4.94 -22.14 -0.83
CA GLY A 137 -3.51 -22.20 -0.49
C GLY A 137 -2.86 -20.82 -0.33
N LYS A 138 -1.65 -20.80 0.22
CA LYS A 138 -0.87 -19.57 0.41
C LYS A 138 -0.25 -19.11 -0.91
N TYR A 139 0.12 -17.84 -1.00
CA TYR A 139 0.78 -17.24 -2.15
C TYR A 139 1.97 -18.08 -2.69
N ALA A 140 2.75 -18.73 -1.80
CA ALA A 140 3.91 -19.55 -2.17
C ALA A 140 3.57 -21.01 -2.54
N ALA A 141 2.32 -21.44 -2.38
CA ALA A 141 1.86 -22.79 -2.67
C ALA A 141 0.34 -22.80 -2.88
N PRO A 142 -0.17 -22.16 -3.95
CA PRO A 142 -1.59 -22.19 -4.27
C PRO A 142 -2.02 -23.57 -4.82
N ASP A 143 -3.29 -23.88 -4.66
CA ASP A 143 -3.92 -25.06 -5.25
C ASP A 143 -4.29 -24.75 -6.72
N TYR A 144 -3.38 -25.07 -7.63
CA TYR A 144 -3.55 -24.80 -9.06
C TYR A 144 -4.77 -25.51 -9.67
N GLU A 145 -5.09 -26.72 -9.20
CA GLU A 145 -6.23 -27.48 -9.70
C GLU A 145 -7.53 -26.78 -9.30
N LEU A 146 -7.62 -26.30 -8.07
CA LEU A 146 -8.76 -25.54 -7.58
C LEU A 146 -8.89 -24.21 -8.34
N LEU A 147 -7.79 -23.46 -8.54
CA LEU A 147 -7.80 -22.21 -9.30
C LEU A 147 -8.32 -22.40 -10.72
N LEU A 148 -7.88 -23.45 -11.41
CA LEU A 148 -8.35 -23.79 -12.76
C LEU A 148 -9.80 -24.26 -12.79
N SER A 149 -10.20 -25.13 -11.86
CA SER A 149 -11.57 -25.67 -11.82
C SER A 149 -12.62 -24.59 -11.51
N GLU A 150 -12.26 -23.60 -10.69
CA GLU A 150 -13.11 -22.45 -10.39
C GLU A 150 -13.05 -21.37 -11.50
N GLY A 151 -12.13 -21.49 -12.46
CA GLY A 151 -12.01 -20.60 -13.62
C GLY A 151 -11.57 -19.20 -13.22
N VAL A 152 -10.52 -19.10 -12.43
CA VAL A 152 -9.94 -17.81 -11.98
C VAL A 152 -9.60 -16.92 -13.16
N SER A 153 -10.09 -15.69 -13.15
CA SER A 153 -9.87 -14.70 -14.22
C SER A 153 -8.66 -13.79 -13.97
N LEU A 154 -8.27 -13.62 -12.71
CA LEU A 154 -7.12 -12.82 -12.28
C LEU A 154 -6.69 -13.27 -10.88
N ALA A 155 -5.40 -13.45 -10.67
CA ALA A 155 -4.79 -13.59 -9.36
C ALA A 155 -4.23 -12.22 -8.91
N VAL A 156 -4.62 -11.78 -7.71
CA VAL A 156 -4.06 -10.58 -7.06
C VAL A 156 -3.11 -11.06 -5.97
N GLU A 157 -1.83 -11.00 -6.27
CA GLU A 157 -0.74 -11.43 -5.39
C GLU A 157 -0.16 -10.25 -4.62
N ASN A 158 0.47 -10.53 -3.49
CA ASN A 158 1.27 -9.54 -2.80
C ASN A 158 2.75 -9.61 -3.24
N THR A 159 3.55 -8.62 -2.86
CA THR A 159 4.96 -8.54 -3.25
C THR A 159 5.84 -9.66 -2.69
N MET A 160 5.34 -10.46 -1.74
CA MET A 160 6.05 -11.67 -1.27
C MET A 160 6.18 -12.73 -2.36
N ILE A 161 5.35 -12.66 -3.43
CA ILE A 161 5.47 -13.55 -4.60
C ILE A 161 6.84 -13.47 -5.27
N TRP A 162 7.56 -12.36 -5.10
CA TRP A 162 8.92 -12.22 -5.64
C TRP A 162 9.95 -13.14 -4.95
N HIS A 163 9.60 -13.70 -3.78
CA HIS A 163 10.39 -14.75 -3.13
C HIS A 163 10.05 -16.17 -3.64
N SER A 164 9.01 -16.27 -4.48
CA SER A 164 8.54 -17.51 -5.10
C SER A 164 8.15 -17.24 -6.56
N PRO A 165 9.08 -16.74 -7.41
CA PRO A 165 8.78 -16.32 -8.78
C PRO A 165 8.22 -17.46 -9.64
N GLU A 166 8.58 -18.70 -9.34
CA GLU A 166 8.07 -19.91 -9.98
C GLU A 166 6.55 -20.06 -9.85
N VAL A 167 5.96 -19.54 -8.78
CA VAL A 167 4.49 -19.58 -8.59
C VAL A 167 3.81 -18.62 -9.57
N LYS A 168 4.35 -17.39 -9.71
CA LYS A 168 3.84 -16.42 -10.68
C LYS A 168 3.94 -16.97 -12.09
N GLU A 169 5.11 -17.49 -12.48
CA GLU A 169 5.35 -18.09 -13.79
C GLU A 169 4.38 -19.26 -14.07
N GLN A 170 4.12 -20.10 -13.06
CA GLN A 170 3.19 -21.22 -13.20
C GLN A 170 1.75 -20.76 -13.38
N LEU A 171 1.29 -19.75 -12.63
CA LEU A 171 -0.06 -19.17 -12.79
C LEU A 171 -0.23 -18.60 -14.22
N GLU A 172 0.74 -17.83 -14.69
CA GLU A 172 0.73 -17.25 -16.03
C GLU A 172 0.78 -18.32 -17.13
N ALA A 173 1.57 -19.37 -16.95
CA ALA A 173 1.62 -20.52 -17.88
C ALA A 173 0.30 -21.28 -17.94
N LEU A 174 -0.49 -21.26 -16.86
CA LEU A 174 -1.84 -21.83 -16.82
C LEU A 174 -2.92 -20.88 -17.40
N GLY A 175 -2.50 -19.69 -17.89
CA GLY A 175 -3.42 -18.70 -18.46
C GLY A 175 -4.14 -17.84 -17.43
N ILE A 176 -3.70 -17.85 -16.18
CA ILE A 176 -4.21 -16.98 -15.10
C ILE A 176 -3.32 -15.74 -15.02
N PRO A 177 -3.78 -14.56 -15.45
CA PRO A 177 -3.03 -13.32 -15.27
C PRO A 177 -2.73 -13.05 -13.80
N VAL A 178 -1.56 -12.50 -13.50
CA VAL A 178 -1.13 -12.18 -12.13
C VAL A 178 -0.88 -10.69 -12.02
N LEU A 179 -1.63 -10.02 -11.15
CA LEU A 179 -1.41 -8.63 -10.75
C LEU A 179 -0.69 -8.63 -9.40
N VAL A 180 0.53 -8.09 -9.35
CA VAL A 180 1.23 -7.93 -8.08
C VAL A 180 0.83 -6.62 -7.43
N GLU A 181 0.08 -6.73 -6.34
CA GLU A 181 -0.42 -5.60 -5.56
C GLU A 181 0.75 -4.90 -4.86
N ARG A 182 0.91 -3.60 -5.11
CA ARG A 182 2.04 -2.79 -4.65
C ARG A 182 1.64 -1.62 -3.75
N SER A 183 0.44 -1.64 -3.19
CA SER A 183 -0.02 -0.56 -2.31
C SER A 183 0.90 -0.33 -1.11
N SER A 184 1.62 -1.37 -0.67
CA SER A 184 2.61 -1.27 0.39
C SER A 184 3.88 -0.49 0.01
N TYR A 185 4.08 -0.20 -1.28
CA TYR A 185 5.18 0.60 -1.81
C TYR A 185 4.78 2.06 -2.07
N GLU A 186 3.51 2.40 -1.85
CA GLU A 186 3.06 3.79 -1.95
C GLU A 186 3.72 4.64 -0.86
N ARG A 187 4.30 5.77 -1.27
CA ARG A 187 5.01 6.69 -0.35
C ARG A 187 4.07 7.48 0.54
N HIS A 188 2.85 7.70 0.06
CA HIS A 188 1.83 8.44 0.80
C HIS A 188 0.74 7.47 1.29
N PRO A 189 0.31 7.52 2.57
CA PRO A 189 -0.73 6.62 3.07
C PRO A 189 -2.02 6.66 2.23
N LEU A 190 -2.43 7.85 1.76
CA LEU A 190 -3.59 7.97 0.88
C LEU A 190 -3.34 7.38 -0.53
N GLY A 191 -2.09 7.25 -0.98
CA GLY A 191 -1.76 6.53 -2.21
C GLY A 191 -2.13 5.05 -2.07
N ARG A 192 -1.83 4.44 -0.91
CA ARG A 192 -2.24 3.07 -0.60
C ARG A 192 -3.77 2.91 -0.65
N LEU A 193 -4.53 3.85 -0.08
CA LEU A 193 -5.98 3.87 -0.14
C LEU A 193 -6.49 4.02 -1.58
N GLU A 194 -5.79 4.79 -2.41
CA GLU A 194 -6.22 5.10 -3.78
C GLU A 194 -6.23 3.89 -4.72
N TRP A 195 -5.60 2.76 -4.31
CA TRP A 195 -5.72 1.48 -5.01
C TRP A 195 -7.17 0.97 -5.09
N ILE A 196 -8.07 1.46 -4.25
CA ILE A 196 -9.50 1.16 -4.35
C ILE A 196 -10.07 1.51 -5.73
N LYS A 197 -9.53 2.57 -6.39
CA LYS A 197 -9.92 2.94 -7.75
C LYS A 197 -9.56 1.87 -8.78
N LEU A 198 -8.40 1.22 -8.63
CA LEU A 198 -8.01 0.11 -9.49
C LEU A 198 -8.98 -1.08 -9.31
N TYR A 199 -9.30 -1.44 -8.07
CA TYR A 199 -10.27 -2.51 -7.81
C TYR A 199 -11.68 -2.14 -8.28
N GLY A 200 -12.07 -0.87 -8.16
CA GLY A 200 -13.31 -0.34 -8.73
C GLY A 200 -13.37 -0.48 -10.25
N LEU A 201 -12.28 -0.15 -10.96
CA LEU A 201 -12.16 -0.33 -12.41
C LEU A 201 -12.31 -1.81 -12.78
N LEU A 202 -11.61 -2.71 -12.09
CA LEU A 202 -11.65 -4.14 -12.38
C LEU A 202 -13.02 -4.77 -12.14
N THR A 203 -13.81 -4.24 -11.20
CA THR A 203 -15.12 -4.80 -10.79
C THR A 203 -16.32 -4.00 -11.31
N GLY A 204 -16.09 -2.99 -12.17
CA GLY A 204 -17.15 -2.14 -12.70
C GLY A 204 -17.78 -1.19 -11.68
N ARG A 205 -17.03 -0.82 -10.63
CA ARG A 205 -17.47 0.06 -9.53
C ARG A 205 -16.54 1.27 -9.36
N LEU A 206 -16.00 1.76 -10.48
CA LEU A 206 -15.02 2.86 -10.43
C LEU A 206 -15.62 4.12 -9.82
N GLN A 207 -16.86 4.47 -10.15
CA GLN A 207 -17.51 5.67 -9.64
C GLN A 207 -17.69 5.62 -8.10
N GLU A 208 -18.07 4.46 -7.58
CA GLU A 208 -18.18 4.24 -6.12
C GLU A 208 -16.81 4.32 -5.44
N ALA A 209 -15.78 3.79 -6.10
CA ALA A 209 -14.41 3.82 -5.61
C ALA A 209 -13.85 5.25 -5.55
N GLU A 210 -14.09 6.07 -6.57
CA GLU A 210 -13.72 7.48 -6.61
C GLU A 210 -14.44 8.26 -5.50
N ALA A 211 -15.76 8.09 -5.38
CA ALA A 211 -16.54 8.76 -4.33
C ALA A 211 -16.09 8.38 -2.92
N PHE A 212 -15.81 7.09 -2.69
CA PHE A 212 -15.27 6.63 -1.42
C PHE A 212 -13.90 7.25 -1.14
N PHE A 213 -12.96 7.15 -2.10
CA PHE A 213 -11.63 7.72 -1.97
C PHE A 213 -11.68 9.21 -1.67
N ASP A 214 -12.48 9.98 -2.41
CA ASP A 214 -12.59 11.44 -2.22
C ASP A 214 -13.11 11.80 -0.83
N SER A 215 -14.09 11.05 -0.31
CA SER A 215 -14.60 11.24 1.05
C SER A 215 -13.53 11.01 2.11
N GLN A 216 -12.76 9.93 1.96
CA GLN A 216 -11.68 9.57 2.88
C GLN A 216 -10.49 10.54 2.77
N ALA A 217 -10.11 10.91 1.55
CA ALA A 217 -9.05 11.88 1.34
C ALA A 217 -9.39 13.25 1.96
N ALA A 218 -10.63 13.72 1.79
CA ALA A 218 -11.09 14.96 2.42
C ALA A 218 -11.09 14.89 3.97
N MET A 219 -11.32 13.71 4.57
CA MET A 219 -11.18 13.51 6.02
C MET A 219 -9.71 13.67 6.43
N ALA A 220 -8.80 12.93 5.82
CA ALA A 220 -7.39 13.00 6.15
C ALA A 220 -6.79 14.40 5.90
N GLU A 221 -7.16 15.07 4.81
CA GLU A 221 -6.72 16.43 4.48
C GLU A 221 -7.13 17.46 5.52
N ARG A 222 -8.33 17.32 6.12
CA ARG A 222 -8.74 18.18 7.24
C ARG A 222 -7.85 18.00 8.46
N VAL A 223 -7.42 16.77 8.76
CA VAL A 223 -6.48 16.50 9.84
C VAL A 223 -5.09 17.08 9.51
N MET A 224 -4.60 16.83 8.29
CA MET A 224 -3.31 17.34 7.83
C MET A 224 -3.22 18.88 7.80
N ALA A 225 -4.34 19.57 7.69
CA ALA A 225 -4.43 21.03 7.73
C ALA A 225 -4.39 21.60 9.15
N GLN A 226 -4.44 20.78 10.19
CA GLN A 226 -4.34 21.22 11.57
C GLN A 226 -2.90 21.55 11.97
N GLU A 227 -2.75 22.32 13.02
CA GLU A 227 -1.42 22.59 13.56
C GLU A 227 -0.78 21.32 14.13
N SER A 228 0.56 21.25 14.05
CA SER A 228 1.28 20.15 14.66
C SER A 228 1.00 20.08 16.16
N THR A 229 0.78 18.88 16.66
CA THR A 229 0.56 18.65 18.11
C THR A 229 1.83 18.85 18.94
N GLY A 230 3.02 18.85 18.28
CA GLY A 230 4.32 18.92 18.93
C GLY A 230 4.67 17.65 19.72
N ARG A 231 3.81 16.62 19.70
CA ARG A 231 4.00 15.36 20.45
C ARG A 231 4.68 14.30 19.60
N THR A 232 5.39 13.42 20.28
CA THR A 232 6.11 12.28 19.69
C THR A 232 5.35 10.98 19.93
N ALA A 233 5.36 10.09 18.93
CA ALA A 233 4.78 8.76 19.06
C ALA A 233 5.75 7.67 18.57
N ALA A 234 5.81 6.55 19.29
CA ALA A 234 6.51 5.34 18.86
C ALA A 234 5.50 4.25 18.53
N PHE A 235 5.65 3.62 17.35
CA PHE A 235 4.86 2.47 16.94
C PHE A 235 5.76 1.23 16.90
N PHE A 236 5.46 0.21 17.71
CA PHE A 236 6.34 -0.93 17.89
C PHE A 236 5.61 -2.20 18.30
N SER A 237 6.30 -3.34 18.15
CA SER A 237 5.94 -4.60 18.81
C SER A 237 7.20 -5.29 19.33
N ILE A 238 7.03 -6.20 20.29
CA ILE A 238 8.13 -7.01 20.83
C ILE A 238 7.93 -8.44 20.33
N SER A 239 8.96 -8.99 19.69
CA SER A 239 8.96 -10.37 19.20
C SER A 239 9.29 -11.35 20.32
N LEU A 240 9.00 -12.64 20.11
CA LEU A 240 9.25 -13.71 21.10
C LEU A 240 10.71 -13.81 21.55
N ASN A 241 11.66 -13.40 20.71
CA ASN A 241 13.09 -13.34 21.03
C ASN A 241 13.53 -12.02 21.65
N GLY A 242 12.60 -11.13 22.02
CA GLY A 242 12.85 -9.85 22.67
C GLY A 242 13.28 -8.72 21.75
N ALA A 243 13.41 -8.94 20.45
CA ALA A 243 13.73 -7.85 19.51
C ALA A 243 12.52 -6.92 19.35
N VAL A 244 12.78 -5.61 19.30
CA VAL A 244 11.75 -4.60 19.08
C VAL A 244 11.57 -4.38 17.59
N ARG A 245 10.36 -4.62 17.10
CA ARG A 245 10.00 -4.33 15.70
C ARG A 245 9.39 -2.95 15.62
N VAL A 246 9.92 -2.11 14.75
CA VAL A 246 9.43 -0.77 14.45
C VAL A 246 9.14 -0.63 12.96
N ARG A 247 8.39 0.38 12.57
CA ARG A 247 8.19 0.70 11.16
C ARG A 247 9.35 1.51 10.61
N ALA A 248 9.68 1.27 9.34
CA ALA A 248 10.61 2.14 8.63
C ALA A 248 10.00 3.55 8.50
N PRO A 249 10.82 4.60 8.39
CA PRO A 249 10.32 5.98 8.31
C PRO A 249 9.40 6.25 7.11
N GLU A 250 9.57 5.50 6.03
CA GLU A 250 8.77 5.60 4.81
C GLU A 250 7.50 4.74 4.85
N ASP A 251 7.35 3.87 5.87
CA ASP A 251 6.15 3.04 6.02
C ASP A 251 4.92 3.89 6.29
N TYR A 252 3.78 3.44 5.75
CA TYR A 252 2.54 4.21 5.83
C TYR A 252 2.07 4.49 7.27
N VAL A 253 2.36 3.63 8.25
CA VAL A 253 2.01 3.88 9.66
C VAL A 253 2.87 4.99 10.24
N ALA A 254 4.19 4.97 10.00
CA ALA A 254 5.10 6.04 10.42
C ALA A 254 4.68 7.38 9.79
N ARG A 255 4.38 7.36 8.49
CA ARG A 255 3.86 8.54 7.77
C ARG A 255 2.51 9.00 8.29
N SER A 256 1.62 8.08 8.67
CA SER A 256 0.32 8.45 9.26
C SER A 256 0.48 9.22 10.58
N ILE A 257 1.47 8.87 11.41
CA ILE A 257 1.81 9.63 12.62
C ILE A 257 2.26 11.06 12.28
N GLU A 258 3.09 11.21 11.24
CA GLU A 258 3.54 12.53 10.80
C GLU A 258 2.40 13.37 10.19
N LEU A 259 1.54 12.75 9.37
CA LEU A 259 0.37 13.40 8.78
C LEU A 259 -0.69 13.79 9.85
N ALA A 260 -0.73 13.03 10.94
CA ALA A 260 -1.56 13.34 12.11
C ALA A 260 -1.00 14.49 12.97
N GLY A 261 0.07 15.15 12.55
CA GLY A 261 0.70 16.27 13.25
C GLY A 261 1.63 15.86 14.39
N GLY A 262 2.04 14.58 14.47
CA GLY A 262 3.01 14.06 15.42
C GLY A 262 4.42 14.00 14.86
N THR A 263 5.35 13.50 15.67
CA THR A 263 6.68 13.11 15.24
C THR A 263 6.91 11.64 15.55
N TYR A 264 7.20 10.86 14.52
CA TYR A 264 7.52 9.44 14.66
C TYR A 264 8.91 9.23 15.28
N VAL A 265 9.01 8.36 16.29
CA VAL A 265 10.27 7.97 16.96
C VAL A 265 10.34 6.43 17.14
N PRO A 266 11.55 5.83 17.24
CA PRO A 266 12.86 6.47 17.13
C PRO A 266 13.14 6.96 15.71
N ARG A 267 13.93 8.02 15.57
CA ARG A 267 14.41 8.45 14.25
C ARG A 267 15.51 7.50 13.79
N ILE A 268 15.18 6.71 12.79
CA ILE A 268 16.10 5.75 12.17
C ILE A 268 16.49 6.34 10.81
N PRO A 269 17.78 6.32 10.43
CA PRO A 269 18.16 6.70 9.07
C PRO A 269 17.43 5.84 8.05
N ALA A 270 16.94 6.45 6.97
CA ALA A 270 16.40 5.71 5.85
C ALA A 270 17.48 4.80 5.26
N GLU A 271 17.17 3.55 4.97
CA GLU A 271 18.07 2.68 4.22
C GLU A 271 17.97 3.07 2.74
N ASP A 272 19.09 3.46 2.13
CA ASP A 272 19.16 3.71 0.69
C ASP A 272 19.02 2.40 -0.08
N GLY A 273 17.96 2.25 -0.88
CA GLY A 273 17.82 1.14 -1.83
C GLY A 273 16.38 0.72 -2.13
N ALA A 274 16.19 0.10 -3.29
CA ALA A 274 14.92 -0.39 -3.83
C ALA A 274 14.31 -1.59 -3.07
N GLY A 275 14.64 -1.78 -1.81
CA GLY A 275 14.18 -2.84 -0.92
C GLY A 275 13.81 -2.31 0.46
N ALA A 276 13.32 -1.06 0.57
CA ALA A 276 12.91 -0.49 1.85
C ALA A 276 11.95 -1.45 2.58
N ARG A 277 12.44 -2.03 3.65
CA ARG A 277 11.65 -2.95 4.47
C ARG A 277 10.62 -2.12 5.24
N ALA A 278 9.35 -2.47 5.15
CA ALA A 278 8.29 -1.83 5.94
C ALA A 278 8.54 -1.95 7.47
N THR A 279 9.30 -2.96 7.90
CA THR A 279 9.57 -3.27 9.32
C THR A 279 11.06 -3.45 9.54
N MET A 280 11.57 -2.86 10.63
CA MET A 280 12.95 -2.96 11.09
C MET A 280 12.99 -3.59 12.48
N ASN A 281 14.04 -4.39 12.75
CA ASN A 281 14.29 -4.96 14.07
C ASN A 281 15.36 -4.13 14.77
N LEU A 282 15.06 -3.65 15.96
CA LEU A 282 16.00 -2.94 16.83
C LEU A 282 16.33 -3.79 18.07
N GLN A 283 17.52 -3.60 18.58
CA GLN A 283 17.81 -4.05 19.95
C GLN A 283 17.04 -3.19 20.95
N PRO A 284 16.60 -3.76 22.10
CA PRO A 284 15.87 -3.01 23.12
C PRO A 284 16.56 -1.71 23.55
N GLU A 285 17.90 -1.72 23.66
CA GLU A 285 18.68 -0.57 24.07
C GLU A 285 18.63 0.57 23.04
N SER A 286 18.60 0.23 21.74
CA SER A 286 18.48 1.21 20.67
C SER A 286 17.09 1.84 20.66
N PHE A 287 16.05 1.04 20.84
CA PHE A 287 14.68 1.52 20.95
C PHE A 287 14.52 2.40 22.22
N TYR A 288 15.03 1.94 23.36
CA TYR A 288 15.03 2.71 24.60
C TYR A 288 15.70 4.08 24.42
N ALA A 289 16.89 4.12 23.86
CA ALA A 289 17.59 5.37 23.65
C ALA A 289 16.83 6.36 22.75
N GLY A 290 16.10 5.88 21.75
CA GLY A 290 15.41 6.71 20.77
C GLY A 290 13.94 7.01 21.08
N ALA A 291 13.28 6.26 21.98
CA ALA A 291 11.84 6.36 22.17
C ALA A 291 11.39 6.46 23.65
N ARG A 292 12.30 6.37 24.65
CA ARG A 292 11.91 6.42 26.08
C ARG A 292 11.19 7.71 26.49
N ASP A 293 11.49 8.81 25.80
CA ASP A 293 10.88 10.11 26.03
C ASP A 293 9.69 10.39 25.10
N ALA A 294 9.18 9.38 24.37
CA ALA A 294 7.98 9.49 23.56
C ALA A 294 6.77 9.88 24.42
N ASP A 295 5.93 10.76 23.90
CA ASP A 295 4.69 11.19 24.56
C ASP A 295 3.62 10.13 24.50
N VAL A 296 3.63 9.29 23.44
CA VAL A 296 2.66 8.22 23.21
C VAL A 296 3.39 6.96 22.74
N LEU A 297 2.99 5.82 23.27
CA LEU A 297 3.37 4.51 22.75
C LEU A 297 2.17 3.83 22.08
N LEU A 298 2.36 3.38 20.85
CA LEU A 298 1.39 2.63 20.05
C LEU A 298 1.94 1.21 19.86
N TYR A 299 1.39 0.25 20.60
CA TYR A 299 1.82 -1.14 20.51
C TYR A 299 1.08 -1.85 19.37
N ASN A 300 1.81 -2.52 18.50
CA ASN A 300 1.26 -3.23 17.35
C ASN A 300 0.85 -4.66 17.73
N ALA A 301 -0.42 -4.86 18.03
CA ALA A 301 -0.99 -6.15 18.39
C ALA A 301 -1.05 -7.16 17.23
N ALA A 302 -1.25 -6.66 16.01
CA ALA A 302 -1.41 -7.51 14.83
C ALA A 302 -0.18 -8.39 14.52
N ILE A 303 1.00 -8.01 15.04
CA ILE A 303 2.25 -8.79 14.84
C ILE A 303 2.76 -9.37 16.18
N GLY A 304 2.63 -8.64 17.28
CA GLY A 304 3.18 -9.01 18.59
C GLY A 304 2.22 -9.75 19.50
N GLY A 305 0.98 -9.96 19.09
CA GLY A 305 -0.12 -10.38 19.95
C GLY A 305 -0.54 -9.27 20.91
N ALA A 306 -1.84 -9.09 21.10
CA ALA A 306 -2.37 -8.03 21.96
C ALA A 306 -2.07 -8.34 23.44
N PRO A 307 -1.34 -7.46 24.18
CA PRO A 307 -1.35 -7.52 25.64
C PRO A 307 -2.74 -7.04 26.12
N GLY A 308 -3.35 -7.78 27.04
CA GLY A 308 -4.65 -7.42 27.61
C GLY A 308 -4.57 -6.33 28.70
N SER A 309 -3.35 -5.97 29.15
CA SER A 309 -3.11 -4.98 30.18
C SER A 309 -1.70 -4.40 30.09
N MET A 310 -1.48 -3.30 30.82
CA MET A 310 -0.14 -2.72 30.98
C MET A 310 0.84 -3.73 31.63
N ASP A 311 0.39 -4.51 32.59
CA ASP A 311 1.24 -5.52 33.22
C ASP A 311 1.70 -6.59 32.23
N GLU A 312 0.83 -7.03 31.33
CA GLU A 312 1.21 -7.98 30.29
C GLU A 312 2.18 -7.36 29.27
N LEU A 313 2.02 -6.07 28.95
CA LEU A 313 2.99 -5.37 28.11
C LEU A 313 4.37 -5.31 28.80
N LEU A 314 4.42 -5.00 30.11
CA LEU A 314 5.66 -4.95 30.88
C LEU A 314 6.32 -6.32 31.02
N GLN A 315 5.54 -7.43 31.03
CA GLN A 315 6.12 -8.78 30.99
C GLN A 315 6.84 -9.06 29.66
N LYS A 316 6.47 -8.41 28.58
CA LYS A 316 7.20 -8.52 27.28
C LYS A 316 8.52 -7.75 27.32
N GLY A 317 8.65 -6.73 28.20
CA GLY A 317 9.85 -5.91 28.34
C GLY A 317 9.78 -5.01 29.58
N GLU A 318 10.32 -5.45 30.71
CA GLU A 318 10.32 -4.69 31.98
C GLU A 318 10.94 -3.28 31.85
N TRP A 319 11.88 -3.10 30.91
CA TRP A 319 12.52 -1.82 30.63
C TRP A 319 11.55 -0.74 30.10
N LEU A 320 10.36 -1.13 29.63
CA LEU A 320 9.30 -0.20 29.23
C LEU A 320 8.77 0.63 30.40
N ALA A 321 8.91 0.16 31.66
CA ALA A 321 8.46 0.88 32.85
C ALA A 321 9.11 2.27 32.99
N ASP A 322 10.29 2.45 32.40
CA ASP A 322 11.00 3.74 32.43
C ASP A 322 10.53 4.74 31.37
N PHE A 323 9.67 4.32 30.44
CA PHE A 323 9.17 5.18 29.38
C PHE A 323 8.21 6.23 29.93
N ARG A 324 8.31 7.46 29.41
CA ARG A 324 7.43 8.56 29.78
C ARG A 324 5.96 8.19 29.58
N ALA A 325 5.63 7.66 28.39
CA ALA A 325 4.27 7.28 28.04
C ALA A 325 3.69 6.21 28.98
N VAL A 326 4.51 5.22 29.43
CA VAL A 326 4.06 4.23 30.41
C VAL A 326 3.74 4.90 31.76
N ARG A 327 4.63 5.76 32.25
CA ARG A 327 4.42 6.47 33.51
C ARG A 327 3.24 7.44 33.50
N SER A 328 2.89 7.99 32.33
CA SER A 328 1.75 8.88 32.16
C SER A 328 0.46 8.18 31.72
N GLY A 329 0.51 6.85 31.46
CA GLY A 329 -0.64 6.07 31.00
C GLY A 329 -1.01 6.37 29.54
N GLU A 330 -0.08 6.92 28.74
CA GLU A 330 -0.28 7.24 27.32
C GLU A 330 0.19 6.09 26.41
N VAL A 331 -0.30 4.89 26.70
CA VAL A 331 -0.05 3.68 25.92
C VAL A 331 -1.34 3.19 25.29
N ARG A 332 -1.31 2.97 23.98
CA ARG A 332 -2.40 2.38 23.21
C ARG A 332 -1.93 1.09 22.55
N CYS A 333 -2.86 0.17 22.38
CA CYS A 333 -2.67 -1.05 21.61
C CYS A 333 -3.50 -0.97 20.34
N THR A 334 -2.98 -1.43 19.20
CA THR A 334 -3.79 -1.51 17.99
C THR A 334 -4.78 -2.64 18.08
N GLU A 335 -5.89 -2.52 17.36
CA GLU A 335 -6.74 -3.67 17.09
C GLU A 335 -6.01 -4.69 16.19
N ALA A 336 -6.41 -5.96 16.29
CA ALA A 336 -5.73 -7.06 15.59
C ALA A 336 -5.92 -6.99 14.08
N ASP A 337 -6.95 -6.32 13.61
CA ASP A 337 -7.38 -6.21 12.21
C ASP A 337 -6.79 -5.00 11.46
N LEU A 338 -6.00 -4.16 12.14
CA LEU A 338 -5.43 -2.92 11.58
C LEU A 338 -4.88 -3.09 10.15
N PHE A 339 -4.19 -4.21 9.85
CA PHE A 339 -3.58 -4.42 8.55
C PHE A 339 -4.53 -5.02 7.50
N GLN A 340 -5.68 -5.51 7.92
CA GLN A 340 -6.72 -6.00 7.02
C GLN A 340 -7.72 -4.90 6.65
N GLN A 341 -7.82 -3.83 7.44
CA GLN A 341 -8.64 -2.64 7.18
C GLN A 341 -7.89 -1.60 6.32
N SER A 342 -7.43 -2.00 5.14
CA SER A 342 -6.59 -1.14 4.28
C SER A 342 -7.31 0.11 3.76
N SER A 343 -8.63 0.11 3.72
CA SER A 343 -9.45 1.28 3.35
C SER A 343 -9.65 2.27 4.50
N GLY A 344 -9.24 1.92 5.74
CA GLY A 344 -9.42 2.72 6.94
C GLY A 344 -8.30 3.74 7.22
N ILE A 345 -7.38 3.97 6.29
CA ILE A 345 -6.18 4.80 6.50
C ILE A 345 -6.51 6.23 6.94
N ALA A 346 -7.57 6.83 6.40
CA ALA A 346 -7.98 8.18 6.81
C ALA A 346 -8.47 8.22 8.26
N GLY A 347 -9.25 7.22 8.68
CA GLY A 347 -9.66 7.05 10.08
C GLY A 347 -8.46 6.81 11.01
N LEU A 348 -7.49 6.00 10.58
CA LEU A 348 -6.26 5.78 11.32
C LEU A 348 -5.49 7.10 11.57
N ILE A 349 -5.36 7.96 10.56
CA ILE A 349 -4.71 9.27 10.67
C ILE A 349 -5.50 10.16 11.65
N ASP A 350 -6.83 10.15 11.57
CA ASP A 350 -7.70 10.94 12.45
C ASP A 350 -7.59 10.48 13.91
N GLU A 351 -7.66 9.18 14.18
CA GLU A 351 -7.51 8.65 15.55
C GLU A 351 -6.12 8.92 16.13
N ILE A 352 -5.06 8.78 15.34
CA ILE A 352 -3.71 9.15 15.79
C ILE A 352 -3.66 10.63 16.14
N HIS A 353 -4.29 11.51 15.35
CA HIS A 353 -4.39 12.93 15.68
C HIS A 353 -5.14 13.19 16.99
N GLN A 354 -6.28 12.54 17.19
CA GLN A 354 -7.06 12.65 18.43
C GLN A 354 -6.25 12.19 19.65
N ILE A 355 -5.51 11.08 19.53
CA ILE A 355 -4.63 10.57 20.58
C ILE A 355 -3.50 11.59 20.87
N LEU A 356 -2.86 12.09 19.82
CA LEU A 356 -1.76 13.04 19.94
C LEU A 356 -2.22 14.41 20.50
N SER A 357 -3.40 14.88 20.15
CA SER A 357 -3.98 16.12 20.67
C SER A 357 -4.61 15.99 22.07
N GLY A 358 -4.79 14.74 22.54
CA GLY A 358 -5.46 14.46 23.81
C GLY A 358 -6.97 14.66 23.77
N THR A 359 -7.59 14.60 22.58
CA THR A 359 -9.02 14.75 22.35
C THR A 359 -9.73 13.43 22.05
N ALA A 360 -9.00 12.30 22.11
CA ALA A 360 -9.56 11.00 21.82
C ALA A 360 -10.70 10.63 22.77
N ASP A 361 -11.84 10.20 22.20
CA ASP A 361 -12.88 9.48 22.91
C ASP A 361 -12.54 7.99 22.85
N GLU A 362 -12.03 7.46 23.96
CA GLU A 362 -11.49 6.09 24.04
C GLU A 362 -12.54 5.02 23.67
N ASP A 363 -13.83 5.28 23.91
CA ASP A 363 -14.92 4.35 23.60
C ASP A 363 -15.33 4.40 22.12
N ALA A 364 -14.87 5.41 21.38
CA ALA A 364 -15.18 5.60 19.97
C ALA A 364 -14.04 5.20 19.01
N LEU A 365 -12.85 4.92 19.54
CA LEU A 365 -11.70 4.51 18.74
C LEU A 365 -11.95 3.15 18.07
N GLN A 366 -11.60 3.04 16.80
CA GLN A 366 -11.75 1.81 15.99
C GLN A 366 -10.45 1.06 15.80
N TYR A 367 -9.32 1.79 15.79
CA TYR A 367 -7.99 1.22 15.47
C TYR A 367 -7.12 1.06 16.70
N PHE A 368 -7.47 1.72 17.79
CA PHE A 368 -6.70 1.70 19.04
C PHE A 368 -7.59 1.58 20.26
N HIS A 369 -7.05 0.94 21.29
CA HIS A 369 -7.60 1.00 22.64
C HIS A 369 -6.50 1.32 23.65
N ARG A 370 -6.87 1.96 24.77
CA ARG A 370 -5.93 2.28 25.85
C ARG A 370 -5.57 1.04 26.63
N LEU A 371 -4.28 0.81 26.93
CA LEU A 371 -3.86 -0.19 27.88
C LEU A 371 -3.98 0.34 29.32
N SER A 372 -4.75 -0.35 30.13
CA SER A 372 -4.98 -0.07 31.54
C SER A 372 -4.23 -1.03 32.47
#